data_3941557bc3a07946d45ec33a503f925a
#
_entry.id   3941557bc3a07946d45ec33a503f925a
#
_cell.length_a   1.000
_cell.length_b   1.000
_cell.length_c   1.000
_cell.angle_alpha   90.00
_cell.angle_beta   90.00
_cell.angle_gamma   90.00
#
_symmetry.space_group_name_H-M   'P 1'
#
loop_
_entity.id
_entity.type
_entity.pdbx_description
1 polymer ?
#
loop_
_entity_poly.entity_id
_entity_poly.type
_entity_poly.pdbx_seq_one_letter_code
_entity_poly.pdbx_strand_id
1 'polypeptide(L)'
;MKNFLMLFSLLAAAAGQTKPAADLVIVHAKVYTVDKSNPDAQAVAVLGDRIVAVGTDADIEQWHGSKTRVIDAKGKLLLPGFNDAHVHFIDGGASLDSVHLNDATSAEEFTRRIAEQARKVGKGQWVLGGEWDETKWTPSNLPTKDLIDPLTPDTPVFVTRYDGHESLANSVVLRLAGITAQTPDPPGGVIVRDARGNPTGVVKDAAQDLVFKVLPPPTHEQLLAIARRAMHHAASLGVTSVQHMNPDYADIAAYSDLHNRGELITRIYAAPLITQVDDQVKIGVGHAFGDSYLRIGAVKAYADGSLGSRTAYFFEPFSDQPDNRGILSDEMHPISLMHDRMMRADAAGLQICTHAIGDAGISAILDIYSDIERAHGPADRRWRIEHAQHMAAKDFDRFAQLHVIASVQPYHAIDDGRWAEARIGHDRASRTYAFRTFLDHHVRLAFGTDWNVAPLNPMLGLYAAVTRATLDGKNPNGWFPEQKLTLQEAIEAYTLGSAYAEFQDQQKGSITPGKLADMVILSDDLFSIDPVKIRDVKVLKTFVGGKIVYDAGDTH
;
A
#
# COMPACT_ATOMS: atom_id res chain seq x y z
N MET A 1 -22.32 -25.27 81.91
CA MET A 1 -21.46 -25.26 80.71
C MET A 1 -21.98 -24.15 79.82
N LYS A 2 -21.30 -23.01 79.78
CA LYS A 2 -21.71 -21.83 79.03
C LYS A 2 -20.82 -21.73 77.79
N ASN A 3 -21.41 -21.87 76.58
CA ASN A 3 -20.72 -21.66 75.33
C ASN A 3 -20.63 -20.16 75.01
N PHE A 4 -19.41 -19.65 74.94
CA PHE A 4 -19.11 -18.30 74.45
C PHE A 4 -18.85 -18.38 72.94
N LEU A 5 -19.74 -17.84 72.12
CA LEU A 5 -19.52 -17.62 70.70
C LEU A 5 -18.79 -16.28 70.53
N MET A 6 -17.54 -16.35 70.08
CA MET A 6 -16.76 -15.18 69.70
C MET A 6 -17.00 -14.87 68.23
N LEU A 7 -17.69 -13.75 67.94
CA LEU A 7 -17.92 -13.23 66.59
C LEU A 7 -16.68 -12.44 66.16
N PHE A 8 -15.90 -13.00 65.23
CA PHE A 8 -14.82 -12.26 64.53
C PHE A 8 -15.42 -11.47 63.38
N SER A 9 -15.50 -10.16 63.53
CA SER A 9 -15.81 -9.22 62.48
C SER A 9 -14.57 -9.01 61.60
N LEU A 10 -14.50 -9.63 60.43
CA LEU A 10 -13.54 -9.28 59.38
C LEU A 10 -13.99 -7.96 58.73
N LEU A 11 -13.38 -6.85 59.11
CA LEU A 11 -13.36 -5.64 58.27
C LEU A 11 -12.44 -5.93 57.07
N ALA A 12 -13.04 -6.24 55.93
CA ALA A 12 -12.34 -6.19 54.67
C ALA A 12 -12.11 -4.71 54.32
N ALA A 13 -10.94 -4.19 54.55
CA ALA A 13 -10.47 -2.95 53.98
C ALA A 13 -10.39 -3.14 52.46
N ALA A 14 -11.38 -2.61 51.71
CA ALA A 14 -11.24 -2.41 50.26
C ALA A 14 -10.11 -1.38 50.05
N ALA A 15 -8.87 -1.87 49.95
CA ALA A 15 -7.79 -1.07 49.41
C ALA A 15 -8.21 -0.72 47.98
N GLY A 16 -8.66 0.51 47.77
CA GLY A 16 -8.89 1.03 46.42
C GLY A 16 -7.63 0.83 45.61
N GLN A 17 -7.67 -0.10 44.67
CA GLN A 17 -6.57 -0.25 43.71
C GLN A 17 -6.50 1.09 42.96
N THR A 18 -5.48 1.88 43.25
CA THR A 18 -5.15 3.06 42.47
C THR A 18 -4.88 2.58 41.05
N LYS A 19 -5.67 3.05 40.09
CA LYS A 19 -5.42 2.75 38.67
C LYS A 19 -3.98 3.13 38.34
N PRO A 20 -3.22 2.32 37.56
CA PRO A 20 -1.89 2.70 37.14
C PRO A 20 -1.98 4.01 36.32
N ALA A 21 -1.02 4.92 36.53
CA ALA A 21 -0.91 6.12 35.71
C ALA A 21 -0.57 5.74 34.26
N ALA A 22 -1.16 6.44 33.29
CA ALA A 22 -0.83 6.27 31.89
C ALA A 22 0.60 6.74 31.58
N ASP A 23 1.24 6.14 30.57
CA ASP A 23 2.52 6.61 30.06
C ASP A 23 2.36 7.86 29.20
N LEU A 24 1.24 7.93 28.47
CA LEU A 24 0.90 9.04 27.59
C LEU A 24 -0.59 9.37 27.73
N VAL A 25 -0.92 10.67 27.76
CA VAL A 25 -2.28 11.18 27.55
C VAL A 25 -2.25 12.20 26.42
N ILE A 26 -3.27 12.13 25.55
CA ILE A 26 -3.54 13.14 24.52
C ILE A 26 -4.82 13.82 24.93
N VAL A 27 -4.77 15.14 25.11
CA VAL A 27 -5.89 15.96 25.62
C VAL A 27 -6.25 17.07 24.64
N HIS A 28 -7.41 17.68 24.83
CA HIS A 28 -7.95 18.77 23.99
C HIS A 28 -7.91 18.38 22.50
N ALA A 29 -8.23 17.13 22.17
CA ALA A 29 -8.33 16.65 20.81
C ALA A 29 -9.78 16.64 20.34
N LYS A 30 -9.98 16.72 19.02
CA LYS A 30 -11.20 16.24 18.38
C LYS A 30 -10.94 14.79 17.96
N VAL A 31 -11.36 13.83 18.80
CA VAL A 31 -11.11 12.42 18.55
C VAL A 31 -12.26 11.83 17.75
N TYR A 32 -11.99 11.31 16.55
CA TYR A 32 -12.91 10.44 15.82
C TYR A 32 -12.40 9.00 15.94
N THR A 33 -13.13 8.17 16.67
CA THR A 33 -12.62 6.88 17.17
C THR A 33 -12.73 5.73 16.19
N VAL A 34 -13.61 5.82 15.18
CA VAL A 34 -14.03 4.69 14.33
C VAL A 34 -14.66 3.54 15.16
N ASP A 35 -15.18 3.86 16.35
CA ASP A 35 -15.96 2.97 17.18
C ASP A 35 -17.42 3.46 17.20
N LYS A 36 -18.32 2.70 16.57
CA LYS A 36 -19.74 3.09 16.43
C LYS A 36 -20.45 3.24 17.78
N SER A 37 -19.94 2.62 18.85
CA SER A 37 -20.49 2.73 20.19
C SER A 37 -20.04 4.01 20.93
N ASN A 38 -18.89 4.59 20.54
CA ASN A 38 -18.33 5.81 21.12
C ASN A 38 -17.59 6.60 20.03
N PRO A 39 -18.31 7.20 19.05
CA PRO A 39 -17.69 7.73 17.84
C PRO A 39 -16.80 8.95 18.07
N ASP A 40 -17.05 9.74 19.12
CA ASP A 40 -16.38 11.00 19.38
C ASP A 40 -15.88 11.07 20.83
N ALA A 41 -14.68 11.65 21.02
CA ALA A 41 -14.09 11.90 22.32
C ALA A 41 -13.21 13.17 22.30
N GLN A 42 -12.63 13.54 23.46
CA GLN A 42 -11.74 14.70 23.60
C GLN A 42 -10.32 14.30 23.98
N ALA A 43 -10.16 13.12 24.58
CA ALA A 43 -8.89 12.68 25.11
C ALA A 43 -8.73 11.16 25.09
N VAL A 44 -7.45 10.72 25.11
CA VAL A 44 -7.05 9.31 25.09
C VAL A 44 -5.92 9.10 26.10
N ALA A 45 -6.01 8.02 26.88
CA ALA A 45 -4.90 7.55 27.76
C ALA A 45 -4.30 6.26 27.22
N VAL A 46 -2.98 6.17 27.27
CA VAL A 46 -2.18 5.04 26.78
C VAL A 46 -1.28 4.52 27.89
N LEU A 47 -1.26 3.20 28.09
CA LEU A 47 -0.34 2.49 28.98
C LEU A 47 0.35 1.36 28.20
N GLY A 48 1.67 1.36 28.19
CA GLY A 48 2.45 0.50 27.32
C GLY A 48 2.17 0.83 25.85
N ASP A 49 1.79 -0.17 25.09
CA ASP A 49 1.43 -0.02 23.67
C ASP A 49 -0.08 0.08 23.40
N ARG A 50 -0.91 0.15 24.50
CA ARG A 50 -2.37 0.06 24.36
C ARG A 50 -3.11 1.28 24.88
N ILE A 51 -4.23 1.56 24.23
CA ILE A 51 -5.23 2.51 24.69
C ILE A 51 -5.90 1.91 25.92
N VAL A 52 -5.92 2.65 27.04
CA VAL A 52 -6.54 2.21 28.30
C VAL A 52 -7.81 2.99 28.64
N ALA A 53 -7.97 4.19 28.09
CA ALA A 53 -9.19 4.98 28.24
C ALA A 53 -9.38 5.95 27.06
N VAL A 54 -10.64 6.22 26.74
CA VAL A 54 -11.10 7.18 25.73
C VAL A 54 -12.31 7.89 26.30
N GLY A 55 -12.34 9.21 26.26
CA GLY A 55 -13.46 9.98 26.83
C GLY A 55 -13.25 11.48 26.76
N THR A 56 -13.88 12.23 27.68
CA THR A 56 -13.64 13.66 27.85
C THR A 56 -12.28 13.92 28.50
N ASP A 57 -11.79 15.17 28.42
CA ASP A 57 -10.57 15.57 29.15
C ASP A 57 -10.67 15.25 30.65
N ALA A 58 -11.84 15.46 31.25
CA ALA A 58 -12.10 15.15 32.66
C ALA A 58 -12.04 13.64 32.97
N ASP A 59 -12.51 12.78 32.06
CA ASP A 59 -12.44 11.33 32.22
C ASP A 59 -10.99 10.82 32.19
N ILE A 60 -10.12 11.51 31.47
CA ILE A 60 -8.72 11.12 31.29
C ILE A 60 -7.83 11.67 32.41
N GLU A 61 -8.20 12.74 33.11
CA GLU A 61 -7.43 13.32 34.21
C GLU A 61 -7.05 12.28 35.28
N GLN A 62 -7.91 11.31 35.58
CA GLN A 62 -7.65 10.24 36.54
C GLN A 62 -6.49 9.28 36.13
N TRP A 63 -6.04 9.34 34.88
CA TRP A 63 -4.92 8.54 34.37
C TRP A 63 -3.59 9.30 34.44
N HIS A 64 -3.62 10.58 34.83
CA HIS A 64 -2.47 11.43 34.88
C HIS A 64 -1.63 11.12 36.14
N GLY A 65 -0.34 10.92 35.96
CA GLY A 65 0.64 10.73 37.03
C GLY A 65 1.89 11.58 36.80
N SER A 66 2.78 11.59 37.78
CA SER A 66 3.99 12.43 37.73
C SER A 66 4.96 12.13 36.57
N LYS A 67 4.84 10.97 35.93
CA LYS A 67 5.66 10.55 34.79
C LYS A 67 4.88 10.49 33.48
N THR A 68 3.59 10.77 33.49
CA THR A 68 2.74 10.76 32.31
C THR A 68 3.17 11.87 31.35
N ARG A 69 3.48 11.51 30.12
CA ARG A 69 3.68 12.49 29.04
C ARG A 69 2.31 13.02 28.60
N VAL A 70 2.15 14.34 28.59
CA VAL A 70 0.93 15.01 28.15
C VAL A 70 1.16 15.65 26.79
N ILE A 71 0.27 15.36 25.84
CA ILE A 71 0.22 16.02 24.54
C ILE A 71 -1.08 16.78 24.42
N ASP A 72 -0.99 18.10 24.34
CA ASP A 72 -2.10 18.98 24.03
C ASP A 72 -2.30 19.02 22.51
N ALA A 73 -3.39 18.44 22.03
CA ALA A 73 -3.74 18.42 20.61
C ALA A 73 -4.32 19.75 20.11
N LYS A 74 -4.59 20.72 20.99
CA LYS A 74 -5.03 22.09 20.65
C LYS A 74 -6.25 22.11 19.70
N GLY A 75 -7.21 21.23 19.93
CA GLY A 75 -8.42 21.10 19.11
C GLY A 75 -8.23 20.40 17.77
N LYS A 76 -7.05 19.85 17.50
CA LYS A 76 -6.75 19.13 16.25
C LYS A 76 -7.46 17.77 16.21
N LEU A 77 -7.69 17.29 14.98
CA LEU A 77 -8.31 15.99 14.74
C LEU A 77 -7.32 14.86 15.05
N LEU A 78 -7.77 13.92 15.91
CA LEU A 78 -7.07 12.67 16.20
C LEU A 78 -7.86 11.51 15.60
N LEU A 79 -7.21 10.72 14.77
CA LEU A 79 -7.76 9.52 14.13
C LEU A 79 -6.96 8.27 14.53
N PRO A 80 -7.52 7.05 14.34
CA PRO A 80 -6.70 5.85 14.27
C PRO A 80 -5.63 6.02 13.19
N GLY A 81 -4.45 5.46 13.39
CA GLY A 81 -3.41 5.43 12.36
C GLY A 81 -3.90 4.71 11.10
N PHE A 82 -3.54 5.23 9.94
CA PHE A 82 -3.90 4.62 8.68
C PHE A 82 -3.22 3.27 8.49
N ASN A 83 -3.96 2.33 7.93
CA ASN A 83 -3.49 0.99 7.59
C ASN A 83 -3.65 0.80 6.08
N ASP A 84 -2.54 0.82 5.36
CA ASP A 84 -2.55 0.66 3.91
C ASP A 84 -2.66 -0.83 3.54
N ALA A 85 -3.79 -1.22 2.96
CA ALA A 85 -4.10 -2.62 2.69
C ALA A 85 -3.33 -3.20 1.49
N HIS A 86 -2.63 -2.39 0.69
CA HIS A 86 -1.92 -2.86 -0.49
C HIS A 86 -0.75 -1.93 -0.85
N VAL A 87 0.46 -2.38 -0.61
CA VAL A 87 1.68 -1.67 -0.99
C VAL A 87 2.75 -2.62 -1.50
N HIS A 88 3.68 -2.12 -2.33
CA HIS A 88 4.97 -2.71 -2.65
C HIS A 88 6.05 -1.98 -1.84
N PHE A 89 6.14 -2.30 -0.54
CA PHE A 89 6.77 -1.43 0.46
C PHE A 89 8.28 -1.24 0.26
N ILE A 90 9.00 -2.28 -0.15
CA ILE A 90 10.43 -2.17 -0.48
C ILE A 90 10.64 -1.39 -1.77
N ASP A 91 9.85 -1.66 -2.81
CA ASP A 91 9.96 -0.94 -4.09
C ASP A 91 9.66 0.56 -3.89
N GLY A 92 8.62 0.86 -3.11
CA GLY A 92 8.31 2.23 -2.71
C GLY A 92 9.45 2.90 -1.94
N GLY A 93 10.04 2.20 -0.96
CA GLY A 93 11.20 2.69 -0.21
C GLY A 93 12.45 2.91 -1.09
N ALA A 94 12.64 2.07 -2.09
CA ALA A 94 13.70 2.22 -3.09
C ALA A 94 13.43 3.43 -4.01
N SER A 95 12.18 3.65 -4.43
CA SER A 95 11.81 4.77 -5.29
C SER A 95 12.07 6.14 -4.65
N LEU A 96 12.01 6.25 -3.31
CA LEU A 96 12.32 7.49 -2.59
C LEU A 96 13.78 7.95 -2.75
N ASP A 97 14.68 7.05 -3.09
CA ASP A 97 16.10 7.34 -3.32
C ASP A 97 16.47 7.29 -4.80
N SER A 98 15.52 7.06 -5.68
CA SER A 98 15.72 7.06 -7.12
C SER A 98 15.75 8.48 -7.69
N VAL A 99 16.28 8.63 -8.91
CA VAL A 99 16.25 9.92 -9.59
C VAL A 99 14.85 10.18 -10.15
N HIS A 100 14.27 11.34 -9.84
CA HIS A 100 12.99 11.79 -10.38
C HIS A 100 13.22 12.72 -11.57
N LEU A 101 12.69 12.35 -12.74
CA LEU A 101 12.88 13.08 -14.01
C LEU A 101 11.56 13.43 -14.70
N ASN A 102 10.43 13.09 -14.07
CA ASN A 102 9.08 13.24 -14.64
C ASN A 102 8.67 14.68 -14.95
N ASP A 103 9.24 15.66 -14.27
CA ASP A 103 9.00 17.10 -14.47
C ASP A 103 10.21 17.84 -15.05
N ALA A 104 11.24 17.12 -15.50
CA ALA A 104 12.36 17.72 -16.22
C ALA A 104 11.88 18.29 -17.56
N THR A 105 12.14 19.55 -17.81
CA THR A 105 11.67 20.30 -19.00
C THR A 105 12.74 20.48 -20.07
N SER A 106 13.95 19.99 -19.83
CA SER A 106 15.05 20.03 -20.80
C SER A 106 16.05 18.89 -20.61
N ALA A 107 16.83 18.61 -21.67
CA ALA A 107 17.93 17.64 -21.61
C ALA A 107 19.02 18.05 -20.60
N GLU A 108 19.26 19.34 -20.39
CA GLU A 108 20.23 19.85 -19.41
C GLU A 108 19.75 19.54 -17.98
N GLU A 109 18.47 19.79 -17.69
CA GLU A 109 17.90 19.48 -16.37
C GLU A 109 17.90 17.97 -16.10
N PHE A 110 17.48 17.17 -17.06
CA PHE A 110 17.55 15.72 -17.02
C PHE A 110 18.99 15.24 -16.69
N THR A 111 19.98 15.72 -17.44
CA THR A 111 21.38 15.36 -17.25
C THR A 111 21.92 15.80 -15.89
N ARG A 112 21.58 17.02 -15.45
CA ARG A 112 21.99 17.55 -14.14
C ARG A 112 21.48 16.70 -12.99
N ARG A 113 20.19 16.33 -12.99
CA ARG A 113 19.58 15.50 -11.93
C ARG A 113 20.23 14.11 -11.87
N ILE A 114 20.50 13.48 -13.01
CA ILE A 114 21.23 12.19 -13.08
C ILE A 114 22.64 12.34 -12.50
N ALA A 115 23.36 13.40 -12.86
CA ALA A 115 24.70 13.65 -12.35
C ALA A 115 24.73 13.92 -10.83
N GLU A 116 23.73 14.60 -10.30
CA GLU A 116 23.56 14.81 -8.86
C GLU A 116 23.30 13.50 -8.14
N GLN A 117 22.39 12.66 -8.66
CA GLN A 117 22.12 11.34 -8.10
C GLN A 117 23.36 10.43 -8.17
N ALA A 118 24.09 10.43 -9.28
CA ALA A 118 25.31 9.63 -9.42
C ALA A 118 26.38 10.01 -8.38
N ARG A 119 26.52 11.32 -8.06
CA ARG A 119 27.42 11.78 -6.99
C ARG A 119 26.94 11.34 -5.61
N LYS A 120 25.62 11.32 -5.37
CA LYS A 120 25.00 10.90 -4.11
C LYS A 120 25.17 9.42 -3.85
N VAL A 121 24.90 8.56 -4.84
CA VAL A 121 25.02 7.09 -4.69
C VAL A 121 26.48 6.63 -4.69
N GLY A 122 27.36 7.32 -5.42
CA GLY A 122 28.78 7.01 -5.48
C GLY A 122 29.16 5.97 -6.55
N LYS A 123 30.47 5.77 -6.67
CA LYS A 123 31.08 4.88 -7.67
C LYS A 123 30.57 3.43 -7.54
N GLY A 124 30.16 2.83 -8.66
CA GLY A 124 29.74 1.44 -8.75
C GLY A 124 28.32 1.18 -8.22
N GLN A 125 27.66 2.16 -7.61
CA GLN A 125 26.26 2.07 -7.24
C GLN A 125 25.38 2.50 -8.42
N TRP A 126 24.21 1.85 -8.57
CA TRP A 126 23.32 2.13 -9.69
C TRP A 126 22.47 3.38 -9.45
N VAL A 127 22.35 4.22 -10.48
CA VAL A 127 21.30 5.25 -10.57
C VAL A 127 20.13 4.65 -11.30
N LEU A 128 19.02 4.52 -10.59
CA LEU A 128 17.75 3.97 -11.07
C LEU A 128 16.64 5.00 -10.95
N GLY A 129 15.43 4.66 -11.44
CA GLY A 129 14.26 5.52 -11.44
C GLY A 129 14.05 6.20 -12.79
N GLY A 130 13.64 7.46 -12.80
CA GLY A 130 13.48 8.23 -14.03
C GLY A 130 12.08 8.80 -14.21
N GLU A 131 11.22 8.11 -14.98
CA GLU A 131 9.92 8.60 -15.47
C GLU A 131 10.07 9.82 -16.40
N TRP A 132 11.20 9.91 -17.12
CA TRP A 132 11.47 11.01 -18.03
C TRP A 132 10.48 11.01 -19.22
N ASP A 133 10.26 12.23 -19.77
CA ASP A 133 9.36 12.46 -20.89
C ASP A 133 9.98 13.55 -21.79
N GLU A 134 10.66 13.12 -22.85
CA GLU A 134 11.34 14.02 -23.81
C GLU A 134 10.35 14.89 -24.59
N THR A 135 9.06 14.52 -24.61
CA THR A 135 8.06 15.34 -25.30
C THR A 135 7.83 16.70 -24.61
N LYS A 136 8.27 16.83 -23.36
CA LYS A 136 8.28 18.09 -22.60
C LYS A 136 9.48 18.99 -22.92
N TRP A 137 10.44 18.51 -23.73
CA TRP A 137 11.67 19.25 -24.01
C TRP A 137 11.61 20.00 -25.35
N THR A 138 12.51 20.96 -25.52
CA THR A 138 12.71 21.65 -26.80
C THR A 138 14.20 21.74 -27.11
N PRO A 139 14.73 21.06 -28.15
CA PRO A 139 14.00 20.12 -29.05
C PRO A 139 13.62 18.81 -28.35
N SER A 140 12.53 18.20 -28.79
CA SER A 140 12.00 16.93 -28.31
C SER A 140 12.76 15.74 -28.96
N ASN A 141 14.01 15.53 -28.55
CA ASN A 141 14.82 14.42 -29.01
C ASN A 141 14.96 13.35 -27.91
N LEU A 142 14.95 12.07 -28.32
CA LEU A 142 15.29 10.98 -27.39
C LEU A 142 16.68 11.23 -26.79
N PRO A 143 16.84 11.08 -25.47
CA PRO A 143 18.14 11.18 -24.82
C PRO A 143 19.07 10.05 -25.30
N THR A 144 20.36 10.31 -25.32
CA THR A 144 21.38 9.30 -25.58
C THR A 144 22.38 9.20 -24.44
N LYS A 145 23.09 8.08 -24.36
CA LYS A 145 24.15 7.89 -23.37
C LYS A 145 25.21 9.01 -23.38
N ASP A 146 25.41 9.64 -24.54
CA ASP A 146 26.42 10.71 -24.69
C ASP A 146 26.10 11.95 -23.83
N LEU A 147 24.84 12.16 -23.44
CA LEU A 147 24.43 13.20 -22.50
C LEU A 147 24.91 12.96 -21.07
N ILE A 148 25.00 11.68 -20.67
CA ILE A 148 25.24 11.30 -19.27
C ILE A 148 26.63 10.65 -19.04
N ASP A 149 27.20 10.02 -20.03
CA ASP A 149 28.52 9.35 -19.95
C ASP A 149 29.63 10.23 -19.36
N PRO A 150 29.81 11.50 -19.78
CA PRO A 150 30.87 12.35 -19.25
C PRO A 150 30.75 12.64 -17.74
N LEU A 151 29.51 12.57 -17.21
CA LEU A 151 29.18 12.88 -15.82
C LEU A 151 29.03 11.65 -14.93
N THR A 152 28.99 10.45 -15.54
CA THR A 152 28.79 9.17 -14.85
C THR A 152 29.78 8.09 -15.31
N PRO A 153 31.12 8.38 -15.38
CA PRO A 153 32.10 7.50 -16.00
C PRO A 153 32.25 6.14 -15.28
N ASP A 154 32.00 6.10 -13.96
CA ASP A 154 32.18 4.93 -13.10
C ASP A 154 30.86 4.51 -12.39
N THR A 155 29.76 5.17 -12.69
CA THR A 155 28.46 4.95 -12.03
C THR A 155 27.48 4.39 -13.07
N PRO A 156 26.98 3.17 -12.93
CA PRO A 156 25.97 2.63 -13.83
C PRO A 156 24.65 3.41 -13.70
N VAL A 157 24.10 3.85 -14.84
CA VAL A 157 22.86 4.60 -14.93
C VAL A 157 21.88 3.85 -15.82
N PHE A 158 20.69 3.54 -15.28
CA PHE A 158 19.59 2.95 -16.01
C PHE A 158 18.29 3.60 -15.58
N VAL A 159 17.77 4.53 -16.39
CA VAL A 159 16.61 5.37 -16.06
C VAL A 159 15.49 5.16 -17.06
N THR A 160 14.29 4.90 -16.56
CA THR A 160 13.13 4.49 -17.35
C THR A 160 12.30 5.69 -17.78
N ARG A 161 11.73 5.63 -18.98
CA ARG A 161 10.74 6.57 -19.48
C ARG A 161 9.43 6.42 -18.72
N TYR A 162 8.63 7.48 -18.66
CA TYR A 162 7.37 7.54 -17.88
C TYR A 162 6.37 6.43 -18.21
N ASP A 163 6.39 5.89 -19.44
CA ASP A 163 5.51 4.82 -19.89
C ASP A 163 6.05 3.41 -19.63
N GLY A 164 7.29 3.29 -19.12
CA GLY A 164 7.93 2.02 -18.82
C GLY A 164 8.47 1.25 -20.03
N HIS A 165 8.16 1.68 -21.26
CA HIS A 165 8.53 0.96 -22.48
C HIS A 165 9.95 1.24 -22.99
N GLU A 166 10.60 2.28 -22.50
CA GLU A 166 11.94 2.68 -22.89
C GLU A 166 12.80 3.02 -21.67
N SER A 167 14.07 2.65 -21.71
CA SER A 167 15.06 3.03 -20.71
C SER A 167 16.35 3.50 -21.35
N LEU A 168 17.01 4.47 -20.71
CA LEU A 168 18.33 4.93 -21.08
C LEU A 168 19.40 4.30 -20.18
N ALA A 169 20.31 3.56 -20.78
CA ALA A 169 21.52 3.00 -20.18
C ALA A 169 22.75 3.83 -20.57
N ASN A 170 23.61 4.16 -19.62
CA ASN A 170 24.92 4.75 -19.94
C ASN A 170 25.91 3.68 -20.45
N SER A 171 27.09 4.10 -20.92
CA SER A 171 28.11 3.17 -21.45
C SER A 171 28.61 2.17 -20.40
N VAL A 172 28.51 2.48 -19.09
CA VAL A 172 28.84 1.51 -18.02
C VAL A 172 27.87 0.36 -18.04
N VAL A 173 26.56 0.65 -18.08
CA VAL A 173 25.50 -0.38 -18.11
C VAL A 173 25.55 -1.19 -19.40
N LEU A 174 25.76 -0.55 -20.57
CA LEU A 174 25.89 -1.29 -21.83
C LEU A 174 27.04 -2.31 -21.79
N ARG A 175 28.20 -1.93 -21.20
CA ARG A 175 29.33 -2.88 -21.01
C ARG A 175 28.98 -4.02 -20.06
N LEU A 176 28.30 -3.73 -18.91
CA LEU A 176 27.88 -4.75 -17.95
C LEU A 176 26.89 -5.74 -18.59
N ALA A 177 25.95 -5.24 -19.39
CA ALA A 177 24.95 -6.05 -20.09
C ALA A 177 25.49 -6.75 -21.36
N GLY A 178 26.73 -6.47 -21.76
CA GLY A 178 27.34 -7.02 -22.99
C GLY A 178 26.65 -6.50 -24.27
N ILE A 179 26.01 -5.34 -24.20
CA ILE A 179 25.31 -4.73 -25.35
C ILE A 179 26.31 -3.98 -26.21
N THR A 180 26.46 -4.43 -27.46
CA THR A 180 27.40 -3.92 -28.47
C THR A 180 26.69 -3.64 -29.80
N ALA A 181 27.42 -3.13 -30.80
CA ALA A 181 26.90 -2.98 -32.16
C ALA A 181 26.46 -4.33 -32.79
N GLN A 182 27.04 -5.45 -32.33
CA GLN A 182 26.76 -6.81 -32.84
C GLN A 182 25.63 -7.52 -32.06
N THR A 183 25.19 -7.00 -30.93
CA THR A 183 24.10 -7.60 -30.14
C THR A 183 22.80 -7.53 -30.93
N PRO A 184 22.14 -8.66 -31.25
CA PRO A 184 20.87 -8.63 -31.97
C PRO A 184 19.75 -8.07 -31.07
N ASP A 185 18.74 -7.51 -31.70
CA ASP A 185 17.53 -7.15 -30.99
C ASP A 185 16.82 -8.43 -30.52
N PRO A 186 16.42 -8.54 -29.24
CA PRO A 186 15.67 -9.69 -28.79
C PRO A 186 14.24 -9.68 -29.36
N PRO A 187 13.57 -10.83 -29.46
CA PRO A 187 12.18 -10.88 -29.85
C PRO A 187 11.32 -9.96 -28.97
N GLY A 188 10.55 -9.05 -29.59
CA GLY A 188 9.72 -8.08 -28.89
C GLY A 188 10.47 -6.90 -28.27
N GLY A 189 11.76 -6.71 -28.54
CA GLY A 189 12.55 -5.60 -28.02
C GLY A 189 13.45 -4.95 -29.07
N VAL A 190 13.86 -3.69 -28.83
CA VAL A 190 14.71 -2.92 -29.74
C VAL A 190 15.87 -2.27 -28.98
N ILE A 191 17.09 -2.45 -29.47
CA ILE A 191 18.26 -1.67 -29.06
C ILE A 191 18.40 -0.52 -30.06
N VAL A 192 18.13 0.72 -29.61
CA VAL A 192 18.23 1.89 -30.49
C VAL A 192 19.69 2.17 -30.85
N ARG A 193 19.96 2.33 -32.15
CA ARG A 193 21.32 2.52 -32.72
C ARG A 193 21.44 3.83 -33.47
N ASP A 194 22.65 4.38 -33.49
CA ASP A 194 23.02 5.51 -34.31
C ASP A 194 23.18 5.13 -35.79
N ALA A 195 23.45 6.10 -36.66
CA ALA A 195 23.66 5.86 -38.08
C ALA A 195 24.86 4.95 -38.41
N ARG A 196 25.76 4.70 -37.43
CA ARG A 196 26.93 3.81 -37.55
C ARG A 196 26.66 2.42 -36.98
N GLY A 197 25.46 2.17 -36.47
CA GLY A 197 25.07 0.91 -35.86
C GLY A 197 25.44 0.77 -34.38
N ASN A 198 25.98 1.79 -33.73
CA ASN A 198 26.34 1.72 -32.32
C ASN A 198 25.10 1.95 -31.42
N PRO A 199 24.95 1.24 -30.27
CA PRO A 199 23.90 1.50 -29.32
C PRO A 199 23.94 2.94 -28.80
N THR A 200 22.79 3.64 -28.85
CA THR A 200 22.64 5.00 -28.34
C THR A 200 22.49 5.05 -26.83
N GLY A 201 22.27 3.90 -26.19
CA GLY A 201 21.91 3.77 -24.79
C GLY A 201 20.43 3.47 -24.57
N VAL A 202 19.55 3.82 -25.51
CA VAL A 202 18.11 3.54 -25.37
C VAL A 202 17.83 2.08 -25.72
N VAL A 203 17.15 1.39 -24.81
CA VAL A 203 16.61 0.03 -24.97
C VAL A 203 15.09 0.05 -24.76
N LYS A 204 14.36 -0.67 -25.62
CA LYS A 204 12.90 -0.67 -25.63
C LYS A 204 12.34 -2.06 -25.37
N ASP A 205 11.20 -2.09 -24.65
CA ASP A 205 10.43 -3.30 -24.38
C ASP A 205 11.32 -4.48 -23.91
N ALA A 206 11.23 -5.65 -24.51
CA ALA A 206 12.02 -6.83 -24.12
C ALA A 206 13.55 -6.63 -24.18
N ALA A 207 14.07 -5.58 -24.84
CA ALA A 207 15.49 -5.28 -24.78
C ALA A 207 15.96 -4.76 -23.41
N GLN A 208 15.06 -4.26 -22.56
CA GLN A 208 15.35 -3.86 -21.18
C GLN A 208 15.79 -5.07 -20.34
N ASP A 209 15.30 -6.27 -20.64
CA ASP A 209 15.66 -7.51 -19.94
C ASP A 209 17.15 -7.84 -20.01
N LEU A 210 17.85 -7.37 -21.06
CA LEU A 210 19.30 -7.51 -21.16
C LEU A 210 20.02 -6.77 -20.02
N VAL A 211 19.45 -5.65 -19.57
CA VAL A 211 19.99 -4.87 -18.46
C VAL A 211 19.49 -5.41 -17.12
N PHE A 212 18.21 -5.76 -17.00
CA PHE A 212 17.66 -6.32 -15.75
C PHE A 212 18.39 -7.59 -15.30
N LYS A 213 18.86 -8.43 -16.24
CA LYS A 213 19.64 -9.64 -15.94
C LYS A 213 20.98 -9.37 -15.26
N VAL A 214 21.55 -8.18 -15.42
CA VAL A 214 22.84 -7.79 -14.84
C VAL A 214 22.70 -6.78 -13.71
N LEU A 215 21.48 -6.32 -13.43
CA LEU A 215 21.20 -5.50 -12.28
C LEU A 215 21.31 -6.36 -11.01
N PRO A 216 22.27 -6.07 -10.11
CA PRO A 216 22.41 -6.88 -8.91
C PRO A 216 21.20 -6.68 -7.99
N PRO A 217 20.70 -7.76 -7.35
CA PRO A 217 19.68 -7.60 -6.31
C PRO A 217 20.25 -6.77 -5.15
N PRO A 218 19.39 -6.04 -4.41
CA PRO A 218 19.83 -5.32 -3.24
C PRO A 218 20.51 -6.24 -2.21
N THR A 219 21.61 -5.80 -1.63
CA THR A 219 22.20 -6.49 -0.49
C THR A 219 21.31 -6.37 0.74
N HIS A 220 21.49 -7.23 1.74
CA HIS A 220 20.73 -7.17 3.00
C HIS A 220 20.82 -5.79 3.67
N GLU A 221 21.99 -5.18 3.74
CA GLU A 221 22.18 -3.82 4.30
C GLU A 221 21.44 -2.74 3.49
N GLN A 222 21.38 -2.90 2.16
CA GLN A 222 20.58 -2.00 1.33
C GLN A 222 19.09 -2.18 1.60
N LEU A 223 18.60 -3.41 1.75
CA LEU A 223 17.20 -3.69 2.11
C LEU A 223 16.84 -3.09 3.48
N LEU A 224 17.72 -3.20 4.48
CA LEU A 224 17.52 -2.54 5.78
C LEU A 224 17.39 -1.02 5.64
N ALA A 225 18.27 -0.40 4.83
CA ALA A 225 18.23 1.04 4.60
C ALA A 225 16.96 1.47 3.83
N ILE A 226 16.54 0.69 2.83
CA ILE A 226 15.31 0.90 2.07
C ILE A 226 14.08 0.81 2.99
N ALA A 227 13.99 -0.26 3.81
CA ALA A 227 12.89 -0.45 4.74
C ALA A 227 12.79 0.69 5.77
N ARG A 228 13.92 1.17 6.32
CA ARG A 228 13.92 2.34 7.21
C ARG A 228 13.36 3.59 6.53
N ARG A 229 13.78 3.88 5.30
CA ARG A 229 13.24 5.03 4.53
C ARG A 229 11.75 4.88 4.30
N ALA A 230 11.30 3.70 3.88
CA ALA A 230 9.88 3.41 3.67
C ALA A 230 9.06 3.65 4.94
N MET A 231 9.53 3.16 6.10
CA MET A 231 8.85 3.34 7.38
C MET A 231 8.80 4.80 7.82
N HIS A 232 9.88 5.57 7.66
CA HIS A 232 9.88 7.00 7.99
C HIS A 232 8.94 7.78 7.06
N HIS A 233 8.90 7.44 5.77
CA HIS A 233 7.96 8.03 4.83
C HIS A 233 6.51 7.71 5.22
N ALA A 234 6.20 6.44 5.52
CA ALA A 234 4.90 6.02 6.00
C ALA A 234 4.48 6.77 7.27
N ALA A 235 5.38 6.87 8.26
CA ALA A 235 5.14 7.61 9.50
C ALA A 235 4.83 9.09 9.25
N SER A 236 5.54 9.74 8.31
CA SER A 236 5.30 11.15 7.95
C SER A 236 3.93 11.41 7.30
N LEU A 237 3.30 10.34 6.80
CA LEU A 237 1.98 10.36 6.16
C LEU A 237 0.86 9.79 7.06
N GLY A 238 1.18 9.45 8.35
CA GLY A 238 0.20 8.90 9.29
C GLY A 238 -0.11 7.42 9.07
N VAL A 239 0.65 6.73 8.21
CA VAL A 239 0.51 5.30 7.96
C VAL A 239 1.26 4.52 9.03
N THR A 240 0.51 3.80 9.86
CA THR A 240 1.03 3.04 11.01
C THR A 240 1.16 1.55 10.72
N SER A 241 0.46 1.08 9.69
CA SER A 241 0.47 -0.32 9.25
C SER A 241 0.42 -0.39 7.73
N VAL A 242 1.09 -1.41 7.18
CA VAL A 242 1.07 -1.71 5.74
C VAL A 242 0.90 -3.20 5.51
N GLN A 243 0.23 -3.55 4.41
CA GLN A 243 0.11 -4.93 3.94
C GLN A 243 0.92 -5.04 2.65
N HIS A 244 2.11 -5.63 2.77
CA HIS A 244 3.07 -5.73 1.68
C HIS A 244 2.73 -6.90 0.78
N MET A 245 2.32 -6.60 -0.45
CA MET A 245 1.98 -7.57 -1.49
C MET A 245 3.22 -7.99 -2.27
N ASN A 246 3.41 -9.29 -2.42
CA ASN A 246 4.53 -9.96 -3.12
C ASN A 246 5.96 -9.58 -2.65
N PRO A 247 6.24 -9.44 -1.33
CA PRO A 247 7.63 -9.31 -0.89
C PRO A 247 8.44 -10.56 -1.23
N ASP A 248 9.71 -10.37 -1.55
CA ASP A 248 10.67 -11.46 -1.56
C ASP A 248 11.00 -11.94 -0.15
N TYR A 249 11.50 -13.15 0.01
CA TYR A 249 11.96 -13.65 1.32
C TYR A 249 13.13 -12.83 1.88
N ALA A 250 13.93 -12.20 1.02
CA ALA A 250 14.98 -11.28 1.45
C ALA A 250 14.41 -10.01 2.11
N ASP A 251 13.27 -9.51 1.63
CA ASP A 251 12.57 -8.38 2.23
C ASP A 251 12.04 -8.74 3.63
N ILE A 252 11.43 -9.92 3.73
CA ILE A 252 10.93 -10.44 5.02
C ILE A 252 12.09 -10.66 6.00
N ALA A 253 13.24 -11.14 5.53
CA ALA A 253 14.43 -11.28 6.35
C ALA A 253 14.96 -9.92 6.85
N ALA A 254 14.90 -8.87 6.01
CA ALA A 254 15.25 -7.51 6.42
C ALA A 254 14.26 -6.97 7.47
N TYR A 255 12.96 -7.17 7.29
CA TYR A 255 11.96 -6.81 8.31
C TYR A 255 12.17 -7.55 9.63
N SER A 256 12.49 -8.85 9.58
CA SER A 256 12.77 -9.67 10.76
C SER A 256 14.01 -9.15 11.51
N ASP A 257 15.05 -8.75 10.78
CA ASP A 257 16.26 -8.18 11.41
C ASP A 257 15.95 -6.83 12.08
N LEU A 258 15.22 -5.92 11.39
CA LEU A 258 14.78 -4.66 11.98
C LEU A 258 13.87 -4.87 13.20
N HIS A 259 12.99 -5.88 13.14
CA HIS A 259 12.14 -6.25 14.27
C HIS A 259 12.96 -6.69 15.49
N ASN A 260 13.93 -7.59 15.29
CA ASN A 260 14.82 -8.08 16.34
C ASN A 260 15.69 -6.97 16.97
N ARG A 261 15.99 -5.93 16.21
CA ARG A 261 16.69 -4.71 16.69
C ARG A 261 15.74 -3.71 17.38
N GLY A 262 14.42 -3.94 17.36
CA GLY A 262 13.42 -2.99 17.88
C GLY A 262 13.28 -1.71 17.03
N GLU A 263 13.62 -1.79 15.74
CA GLU A 263 13.65 -0.66 14.82
C GLU A 263 12.39 -0.56 13.92
N LEU A 264 11.44 -1.52 14.00
CA LEU A 264 10.19 -1.40 13.27
C LEU A 264 9.31 -0.30 13.89
N ILE A 265 9.05 0.75 13.13
CA ILE A 265 8.16 1.86 13.50
C ILE A 265 6.85 1.85 12.69
N THR A 266 6.68 0.86 11.81
CA THR A 266 5.47 0.58 11.04
C THR A 266 5.16 -0.90 11.18
N ARG A 267 3.89 -1.27 11.32
CA ARG A 267 3.47 -2.67 11.36
C ARG A 267 3.38 -3.22 9.94
N ILE A 268 3.86 -4.43 9.72
CA ILE A 268 3.95 -5.04 8.40
C ILE A 268 3.24 -6.39 8.40
N TYR A 269 2.29 -6.58 7.48
CA TYR A 269 1.72 -7.87 7.13
C TYR A 269 2.17 -8.25 5.72
N ALA A 270 2.98 -9.28 5.60
CA ALA A 270 3.63 -9.68 4.35
C ALA A 270 2.89 -10.84 3.67
N ALA A 271 2.63 -10.70 2.37
CA ALA A 271 1.97 -11.67 1.52
C ALA A 271 2.90 -12.08 0.35
N PRO A 272 3.83 -13.04 0.53
CA PRO A 272 4.67 -13.57 -0.54
C PRO A 272 3.86 -14.16 -1.68
N LEU A 273 4.48 -14.34 -2.85
CA LEU A 273 3.81 -14.91 -4.02
C LEU A 273 3.25 -16.31 -3.75
N ILE A 274 2.07 -16.59 -4.29
CA ILE A 274 1.41 -17.92 -4.21
C ILE A 274 2.25 -19.03 -4.86
N THR A 275 3.16 -18.68 -5.76
CA THR A 275 4.13 -19.62 -6.34
C THR A 275 5.05 -20.23 -5.28
N GLN A 276 5.20 -19.56 -4.12
CA GLN A 276 6.01 -20.00 -2.97
C GLN A 276 5.16 -20.61 -1.84
N VAL A 277 3.89 -20.96 -2.11
CA VAL A 277 2.96 -21.49 -1.11
C VAL A 277 3.51 -22.74 -0.40
N ASP A 278 4.20 -23.62 -1.14
CA ASP A 278 4.74 -24.85 -0.57
C ASP A 278 5.81 -24.61 0.49
N ASP A 279 6.54 -23.52 0.40
CA ASP A 279 7.55 -23.16 1.42
C ASP A 279 6.89 -22.67 2.70
N GLN A 280 5.82 -21.86 2.60
CA GLN A 280 5.04 -21.44 3.76
C GLN A 280 4.34 -22.62 4.44
N VAL A 281 3.76 -23.53 3.66
CA VAL A 281 3.14 -24.75 4.16
C VAL A 281 4.14 -25.63 4.91
N LYS A 282 5.35 -25.84 4.36
CA LYS A 282 6.42 -26.63 5.00
C LYS A 282 6.85 -26.09 6.35
N ILE A 283 6.88 -24.78 6.53
CA ILE A 283 7.28 -24.14 7.80
C ILE A 283 6.08 -23.90 8.75
N GLY A 284 4.86 -24.32 8.36
CA GLY A 284 3.66 -24.25 9.20
C GLY A 284 3.12 -22.84 9.42
N VAL A 285 3.30 -21.93 8.46
CA VAL A 285 2.75 -20.57 8.52
C VAL A 285 1.25 -20.59 8.27
N GLY A 286 0.48 -19.86 9.08
CA GLY A 286 -0.93 -19.53 8.87
C GLY A 286 -1.15 -18.02 9.03
N HIS A 287 -2.36 -17.53 8.79
CA HIS A 287 -2.68 -16.08 8.78
C HIS A 287 -2.35 -15.31 10.07
N ALA A 288 -2.07 -15.98 11.15
CA ALA A 288 -1.77 -15.37 12.45
C ALA A 288 -0.29 -15.48 12.85
N PHE A 289 0.59 -15.90 11.94
CA PHE A 289 2.00 -16.12 12.28
C PHE A 289 2.76 -14.80 12.42
N GLY A 290 3.40 -14.61 13.59
CA GLY A 290 4.15 -13.39 13.93
C GLY A 290 3.57 -12.70 15.16
N ASP A 291 3.87 -11.41 15.29
CA ASP A 291 3.41 -10.58 16.41
C ASP A 291 2.67 -9.31 15.95
N SER A 292 2.59 -8.30 16.81
CA SER A 292 1.90 -7.06 16.48
C SER A 292 2.67 -6.16 15.50
N TYR A 293 3.97 -6.40 15.24
CA TYR A 293 4.79 -5.59 14.35
C TYR A 293 5.09 -6.26 13.01
N LEU A 294 5.40 -7.56 13.01
CA LEU A 294 5.70 -8.30 11.79
C LEU A 294 4.88 -9.59 11.74
N ARG A 295 4.09 -9.71 10.68
CA ARG A 295 3.26 -10.91 10.43
C ARG A 295 3.40 -11.36 9.00
N ILE A 296 3.38 -12.67 8.84
CA ILE A 296 3.20 -13.36 7.55
C ILE A 296 2.00 -14.30 7.67
N GLY A 297 1.42 -14.73 6.58
CA GLY A 297 0.27 -15.64 6.61
C GLY A 297 -0.78 -15.34 5.56
N ALA A 298 -0.40 -14.53 4.57
CA ALA A 298 -1.12 -14.39 3.32
C ALA A 298 -0.23 -14.83 2.15
N VAL A 299 -0.86 -15.07 1.00
CA VAL A 299 -0.20 -15.26 -0.30
C VAL A 299 -0.79 -14.31 -1.32
N LYS A 300 0.08 -13.69 -2.15
CA LYS A 300 -0.31 -12.85 -3.29
C LYS A 300 -0.36 -13.70 -4.56
N ALA A 301 -1.46 -13.56 -5.30
CA ALA A 301 -1.66 -14.18 -6.61
C ALA A 301 -2.04 -13.13 -7.65
N TYR A 302 -1.85 -13.44 -8.93
CA TYR A 302 -2.24 -12.59 -10.06
C TYR A 302 -3.17 -13.35 -10.99
N ALA A 303 -4.37 -12.79 -11.24
CA ALA A 303 -5.31 -13.37 -12.22
C ALA A 303 -5.08 -12.84 -13.63
N ASP A 304 -4.82 -11.56 -13.77
CA ASP A 304 -4.67 -10.86 -15.05
C ASP A 304 -3.69 -9.68 -14.96
N GLY A 305 -3.69 -8.83 -15.96
CA GLY A 305 -2.87 -7.62 -15.98
C GLY A 305 -3.65 -6.35 -15.64
N SER A 306 -3.33 -5.21 -16.30
CA SER A 306 -3.87 -3.88 -15.98
C SER A 306 -4.71 -3.28 -17.12
N LEU A 307 -5.55 -2.29 -16.76
CA LEU A 307 -6.32 -1.51 -17.74
C LEU A 307 -5.39 -0.69 -18.66
N GLY A 308 -4.35 -0.09 -18.09
CA GLY A 308 -3.41 0.76 -18.82
C GLY A 308 -2.67 0.04 -19.92
N SER A 309 -2.17 -1.15 -19.67
CA SER A 309 -1.48 -2.02 -20.64
C SER A 309 -2.43 -2.80 -21.56
N ARG A 310 -3.75 -2.74 -21.34
CA ARG A 310 -4.78 -3.55 -22.01
C ARG A 310 -4.55 -5.06 -21.84
N THR A 311 -4.08 -5.46 -20.66
CA THR A 311 -3.87 -6.87 -20.28
C THR A 311 -4.86 -7.33 -19.22
N ALA A 312 -5.64 -6.44 -18.59
CA ALA A 312 -6.78 -6.81 -17.76
C ALA A 312 -7.77 -7.67 -18.55
N TYR A 313 -8.19 -8.83 -18.00
CA TYR A 313 -8.96 -9.83 -18.74
C TYR A 313 -10.47 -9.60 -18.62
N PHE A 314 -11.10 -9.25 -19.75
CA PHE A 314 -12.52 -8.91 -19.85
C PHE A 314 -13.35 -9.99 -20.57
N PHE A 315 -14.64 -10.05 -20.26
CA PHE A 315 -15.60 -10.82 -21.05
C PHE A 315 -15.74 -10.28 -22.48
N GLU A 316 -15.75 -8.96 -22.62
CA GLU A 316 -15.84 -8.28 -23.91
C GLU A 316 -14.51 -7.59 -24.24
N PRO A 317 -14.15 -7.48 -25.52
CA PRO A 317 -12.93 -6.79 -25.93
C PRO A 317 -12.87 -5.33 -25.46
N PHE A 318 -11.66 -4.77 -25.42
CA PHE A 318 -11.46 -3.34 -25.24
C PHE A 318 -12.18 -2.55 -26.33
N SER A 319 -12.82 -1.44 -25.98
CA SER A 319 -13.57 -0.60 -26.94
C SER A 319 -12.64 0.05 -27.98
N ASP A 320 -11.41 0.34 -27.59
CA ASP A 320 -10.38 0.91 -28.46
C ASP A 320 -9.47 -0.15 -29.13
N GLN A 321 -9.66 -1.45 -28.80
CA GLN A 321 -8.99 -2.60 -29.44
C GLN A 321 -9.95 -3.79 -29.53
N PRO A 322 -10.81 -3.86 -30.55
CA PRO A 322 -11.87 -4.88 -30.66
C PRO A 322 -11.40 -6.33 -30.77
N ASP A 323 -10.14 -6.57 -31.11
CA ASP A 323 -9.55 -7.91 -31.18
C ASP A 323 -8.81 -8.31 -29.87
N ASN A 324 -8.79 -7.43 -28.88
CA ASN A 324 -8.08 -7.64 -27.60
C ASN A 324 -9.09 -7.60 -26.44
N ARG A 325 -9.11 -8.65 -25.65
CA ARG A 325 -9.90 -8.75 -24.40
C ARG A 325 -9.03 -8.88 -23.15
N GLY A 326 -7.73 -8.62 -23.25
CA GLY A 326 -6.77 -8.88 -22.20
C GLY A 326 -6.31 -10.34 -22.16
N ILE A 327 -5.52 -10.66 -21.15
CA ILE A 327 -4.92 -11.98 -20.96
C ILE A 327 -4.97 -12.37 -19.48
N LEU A 328 -5.13 -13.65 -19.22
CA LEU A 328 -4.85 -14.20 -17.88
C LEU A 328 -3.33 -14.18 -17.64
N SER A 329 -2.92 -14.04 -16.39
CA SER A 329 -1.51 -14.12 -16.00
C SER A 329 -0.92 -15.51 -16.25
N ASP A 330 0.40 -15.64 -16.30
CA ASP A 330 1.07 -16.93 -16.39
C ASP A 330 0.71 -17.87 -15.23
N GLU A 331 0.42 -17.31 -14.06
CA GLU A 331 -0.02 -18.08 -12.89
C GLU A 331 -1.37 -18.79 -13.11
N MET A 332 -2.21 -18.26 -14.01
CA MET A 332 -3.50 -18.81 -14.41
C MET A 332 -3.40 -19.80 -15.59
N HIS A 333 -2.20 -20.11 -16.06
CA HIS A 333 -2.00 -21.05 -17.15
C HIS A 333 -1.28 -22.34 -16.73
N PRO A 334 -2.01 -23.48 -16.60
CA PRO A 334 -3.48 -23.60 -16.70
C PRO A 334 -4.19 -23.10 -15.44
N ILE A 335 -5.47 -22.75 -15.54
CA ILE A 335 -6.30 -22.30 -14.40
C ILE A 335 -6.28 -23.34 -13.26
N SER A 336 -6.21 -24.64 -13.58
CA SER A 336 -6.09 -25.70 -12.58
C SER A 336 -4.86 -25.59 -11.69
N LEU A 337 -3.76 -25.03 -12.20
CA LEU A 337 -2.54 -24.80 -11.39
C LEU A 337 -2.78 -23.74 -10.32
N MET A 338 -3.46 -22.65 -10.67
CA MET A 338 -3.86 -21.63 -9.70
C MET A 338 -4.85 -22.22 -8.68
N HIS A 339 -5.87 -22.95 -9.15
CA HIS A 339 -6.82 -23.63 -8.28
C HIS A 339 -6.11 -24.54 -7.27
N ASP A 340 -5.18 -25.39 -7.70
CA ASP A 340 -4.44 -26.30 -6.83
C ASP A 340 -3.56 -25.56 -5.81
N ARG A 341 -2.94 -24.44 -6.20
CA ARG A 341 -2.17 -23.59 -5.27
C ARG A 341 -3.07 -22.95 -4.22
N MET A 342 -4.22 -22.41 -4.64
CA MET A 342 -5.19 -21.79 -3.73
C MET A 342 -5.81 -22.82 -2.77
N MET A 343 -6.12 -24.03 -3.24
CA MET A 343 -6.58 -25.15 -2.40
C MET A 343 -5.56 -25.48 -1.30
N ARG A 344 -4.26 -25.55 -1.65
CA ARG A 344 -3.19 -25.80 -0.67
C ARG A 344 -3.01 -24.65 0.30
N ALA A 345 -3.09 -23.40 -0.17
CA ALA A 345 -3.03 -22.22 0.67
C ALA A 345 -4.16 -22.22 1.70
N ASP A 346 -5.39 -22.47 1.25
CA ASP A 346 -6.57 -22.52 2.13
C ASP A 346 -6.48 -23.67 3.14
N ALA A 347 -6.07 -24.87 2.71
CA ALA A 347 -5.88 -26.02 3.59
C ALA A 347 -4.82 -25.78 4.68
N ALA A 348 -3.83 -24.91 4.41
CA ALA A 348 -2.82 -24.49 5.37
C ALA A 348 -3.26 -23.30 6.26
N GLY A 349 -4.46 -22.75 6.04
CA GLY A 349 -4.95 -21.57 6.76
C GLY A 349 -4.27 -20.27 6.34
N LEU A 350 -3.69 -20.21 5.15
CA LEU A 350 -3.16 -18.97 4.58
C LEU A 350 -4.27 -18.13 3.97
N GLN A 351 -4.20 -16.82 4.16
CA GLN A 351 -5.10 -15.91 3.46
C GLN A 351 -4.67 -15.76 1.99
N ILE A 352 -5.65 -15.69 1.09
CA ILE A 352 -5.38 -15.51 -0.34
C ILE A 352 -5.76 -14.08 -0.74
N CYS A 353 -4.78 -13.34 -1.30
CA CYS A 353 -4.91 -11.99 -1.80
C CYS A 353 -4.65 -12.01 -3.31
N THR A 354 -5.70 -11.88 -4.14
CA THR A 354 -5.57 -12.08 -5.58
C THR A 354 -5.77 -10.77 -6.34
N HIS A 355 -4.75 -10.33 -7.06
CA HIS A 355 -4.89 -9.27 -8.05
C HIS A 355 -5.85 -9.71 -9.15
N ALA A 356 -6.92 -8.97 -9.36
CA ALA A 356 -7.83 -9.14 -10.48
C ALA A 356 -8.47 -7.79 -10.85
N ILE A 357 -8.26 -7.36 -12.08
CA ILE A 357 -8.68 -6.05 -12.60
C ILE A 357 -9.84 -6.17 -13.57
N GLY A 358 -9.76 -7.04 -14.56
CA GLY A 358 -10.82 -7.26 -15.54
C GLY A 358 -11.98 -8.09 -14.98
N ASP A 359 -13.19 -7.84 -15.48
CA ASP A 359 -14.41 -8.48 -15.00
C ASP A 359 -14.40 -10.00 -15.19
N ALA A 360 -13.78 -10.51 -16.25
CA ALA A 360 -13.64 -11.94 -16.48
C ALA A 360 -12.57 -12.57 -15.57
N GLY A 361 -11.48 -11.84 -15.29
CA GLY A 361 -10.46 -12.24 -14.32
C GLY A 361 -11.03 -12.36 -12.91
N ILE A 362 -11.79 -11.35 -12.48
CA ILE A 362 -12.49 -11.34 -11.19
C ILE A 362 -13.47 -12.53 -11.09
N SER A 363 -14.31 -12.74 -12.11
CA SER A 363 -15.26 -13.86 -12.15
C SER A 363 -14.56 -15.21 -12.03
N ALA A 364 -13.41 -15.39 -12.71
CA ALA A 364 -12.65 -16.65 -12.65
C ALA A 364 -12.09 -16.94 -11.24
N ILE A 365 -11.63 -15.91 -10.54
CA ILE A 365 -11.16 -16.06 -9.15
C ILE A 365 -12.31 -16.37 -8.21
N LEU A 366 -13.47 -15.73 -8.36
CA LEU A 366 -14.65 -16.05 -7.57
C LEU A 366 -15.14 -17.50 -7.82
N ASP A 367 -14.99 -18.03 -9.04
CA ASP A 367 -15.27 -19.43 -9.33
C ASP A 367 -14.35 -20.35 -8.51
N ILE A 368 -13.04 -20.07 -8.49
CA ILE A 368 -12.07 -20.82 -7.69
C ILE A 368 -12.41 -20.74 -6.19
N TYR A 369 -12.68 -19.54 -5.66
CA TYR A 369 -13.05 -19.37 -4.25
C TYR A 369 -14.32 -20.15 -3.89
N SER A 370 -15.33 -20.15 -4.78
CA SER A 370 -16.55 -20.92 -4.59
C SER A 370 -16.28 -22.43 -4.55
N ASP A 371 -15.37 -22.93 -5.40
CA ASP A 371 -14.99 -24.34 -5.42
C ASP A 371 -14.25 -24.74 -4.13
N ILE A 372 -13.34 -23.89 -3.65
CA ILE A 372 -12.61 -24.13 -2.40
C ILE A 372 -13.57 -24.15 -1.21
N GLU A 373 -14.48 -23.16 -1.11
CA GLU A 373 -15.48 -23.12 -0.03
C GLU A 373 -16.36 -24.38 -0.04
N ARG A 374 -16.76 -24.85 -1.22
CA ARG A 374 -17.53 -26.10 -1.35
C ARG A 374 -16.73 -27.33 -0.91
N ALA A 375 -15.42 -27.35 -1.19
CA ALA A 375 -14.56 -28.47 -0.85
C ALA A 375 -14.17 -28.51 0.63
N HIS A 376 -13.85 -27.36 1.22
CA HIS A 376 -13.31 -27.26 2.59
C HIS A 376 -14.35 -26.81 3.63
N GLY A 377 -15.56 -26.43 3.19
CA GLY A 377 -16.63 -25.90 4.05
C GLY A 377 -16.44 -24.45 4.46
N PRO A 378 -17.41 -23.87 5.22
CA PRO A 378 -17.38 -22.48 5.64
C PRO A 378 -16.29 -22.22 6.68
N ALA A 379 -15.55 -21.09 6.52
CA ALA A 379 -14.54 -20.62 7.46
C ALA A 379 -14.38 -19.09 7.36
N ASP A 380 -13.82 -18.43 8.38
CA ASP A 380 -13.44 -17.02 8.31
C ASP A 380 -12.09 -16.88 7.57
N ARG A 381 -12.16 -16.83 6.26
CA ARG A 381 -10.98 -16.81 5.37
C ARG A 381 -10.50 -15.41 5.06
N ARG A 382 -11.41 -14.45 5.05
CA ARG A 382 -11.16 -13.07 4.66
C ARG A 382 -10.38 -12.97 3.36
N TRP A 383 -10.72 -13.82 2.39
CA TRP A 383 -10.12 -13.75 1.05
C TRP A 383 -10.30 -12.37 0.47
N ARG A 384 -9.33 -11.95 -0.34
CA ARG A 384 -9.34 -10.63 -0.92
C ARG A 384 -9.22 -10.70 -2.43
N ILE A 385 -9.92 -9.82 -3.12
CA ILE A 385 -9.57 -9.45 -4.49
C ILE A 385 -8.97 -8.06 -4.45
N GLU A 386 -7.69 -8.00 -4.82
CA GLU A 386 -6.92 -6.77 -4.93
C GLU A 386 -7.35 -6.05 -6.21
N HIS A 387 -7.50 -4.76 -6.12
CA HIS A 387 -8.03 -3.84 -7.11
C HIS A 387 -9.54 -4.00 -7.30
N ALA A 388 -10.08 -5.19 -7.55
CA ALA A 388 -11.52 -5.43 -7.81
C ALA A 388 -12.10 -4.30 -8.70
N GLN A 389 -11.35 -4.00 -9.79
CA GLN A 389 -11.43 -2.69 -10.44
C GLN A 389 -12.63 -2.56 -11.37
N HIS A 390 -12.86 -3.55 -12.25
CA HIS A 390 -13.96 -3.53 -13.21
C HIS A 390 -14.89 -4.72 -12.94
N MET A 391 -16.10 -4.43 -12.52
CA MET A 391 -17.02 -5.46 -12.05
C MET A 391 -18.04 -5.89 -13.09
N ALA A 392 -18.24 -7.19 -13.25
CA ALA A 392 -19.48 -7.70 -13.82
C ALA A 392 -20.62 -7.53 -12.81
N ALA A 393 -21.78 -7.08 -13.25
CA ALA A 393 -22.91 -6.81 -12.35
C ALA A 393 -23.29 -8.03 -11.47
N LYS A 394 -23.18 -9.25 -12.01
CA LYS A 394 -23.47 -10.51 -11.31
C LYS A 394 -22.53 -10.83 -10.15
N ASP A 395 -21.33 -10.23 -10.10
CA ASP A 395 -20.27 -10.63 -9.18
C ASP A 395 -20.30 -9.84 -7.86
N PHE A 396 -21.02 -8.72 -7.77
CA PHE A 396 -21.21 -8.02 -6.49
C PHE A 396 -21.85 -8.91 -5.43
N ASP A 397 -22.92 -9.64 -5.78
CA ASP A 397 -23.58 -10.57 -4.85
C ASP A 397 -22.66 -11.75 -4.48
N ARG A 398 -21.80 -12.19 -5.41
CA ARG A 398 -20.85 -13.28 -5.14
C ARG A 398 -19.77 -12.87 -4.13
N PHE A 399 -19.28 -11.61 -4.21
CA PHE A 399 -18.38 -11.07 -3.17
C PHE A 399 -19.02 -11.16 -1.78
N ALA A 400 -20.29 -10.75 -1.66
CA ALA A 400 -21.03 -10.80 -0.40
C ALA A 400 -21.25 -12.25 0.08
N GLN A 401 -21.66 -13.14 -0.81
CA GLN A 401 -21.93 -14.55 -0.48
C GLN A 401 -20.68 -15.30 -0.03
N LEU A 402 -19.53 -15.04 -0.67
CA LEU A 402 -18.25 -15.68 -0.35
C LEU A 402 -17.45 -14.89 0.71
N HIS A 403 -18.03 -13.81 1.27
CA HIS A 403 -17.37 -12.93 2.24
C HIS A 403 -16.02 -12.39 1.75
N VAL A 404 -15.85 -12.20 0.44
CA VAL A 404 -14.63 -11.66 -0.17
C VAL A 404 -14.53 -10.16 0.12
N ILE A 405 -13.35 -9.72 0.50
CA ILE A 405 -13.04 -8.31 0.75
C ILE A 405 -12.63 -7.67 -0.58
N ALA A 406 -13.21 -6.51 -0.91
CA ALA A 406 -12.73 -5.67 -2.00
C ALA A 406 -11.59 -4.78 -1.47
N SER A 407 -10.34 -5.14 -1.81
CA SER A 407 -9.13 -4.39 -1.45
C SER A 407 -8.80 -3.42 -2.57
N VAL A 408 -9.17 -2.17 -2.41
CA VAL A 408 -9.27 -1.20 -3.52
C VAL A 408 -8.43 0.05 -3.27
N GLN A 409 -8.08 0.75 -4.37
CA GLN A 409 -7.22 1.93 -4.39
C GLN A 409 -8.01 3.16 -4.86
N PRO A 410 -8.49 4.00 -3.94
CA PRO A 410 -9.31 5.16 -4.33
C PRO A 410 -8.60 6.16 -5.24
N TYR A 411 -7.28 6.33 -5.08
CA TYR A 411 -6.49 7.22 -5.93
C TYR A 411 -6.53 6.81 -7.40
N HIS A 412 -6.49 5.49 -7.68
CA HIS A 412 -6.58 4.99 -9.05
C HIS A 412 -7.89 5.39 -9.73
N ALA A 413 -8.99 5.52 -9.00
CA ALA A 413 -10.27 5.94 -9.59
C ALA A 413 -10.22 7.35 -10.19
N ILE A 414 -9.48 8.28 -9.55
CA ILE A 414 -9.35 9.66 -10.07
C ILE A 414 -8.24 9.82 -11.10
N ASP A 415 -7.32 8.88 -11.14
CA ASP A 415 -6.26 8.81 -12.15
C ASP A 415 -6.78 8.14 -13.44
N ASP A 416 -7.29 6.92 -13.37
CA ASP A 416 -7.83 6.18 -14.50
C ASP A 416 -9.11 6.80 -15.08
N GLY A 417 -9.92 7.46 -14.25
CA GLY A 417 -11.14 8.15 -14.67
C GLY A 417 -10.93 9.19 -15.77
N ARG A 418 -9.69 9.59 -16.03
CA ARG A 418 -9.32 10.48 -17.14
C ARG A 418 -9.46 9.80 -18.52
N TRP A 419 -9.34 8.46 -18.57
CA TRP A 419 -9.19 7.72 -19.83
C TRP A 419 -9.87 6.34 -19.85
N ALA A 420 -10.36 5.84 -18.73
CA ALA A 420 -10.95 4.49 -18.63
C ALA A 420 -12.12 4.28 -19.59
N GLU A 421 -13.02 5.28 -19.73
CA GLU A 421 -14.16 5.18 -20.65
C GLU A 421 -13.74 5.00 -22.13
N ALA A 422 -12.62 5.59 -22.53
CA ALA A 422 -12.09 5.38 -23.87
C ALA A 422 -11.62 3.93 -24.09
N ARG A 423 -11.16 3.25 -23.02
CA ARG A 423 -10.68 1.87 -23.06
C ARG A 423 -11.79 0.84 -23.08
N ILE A 424 -12.82 1.03 -22.26
CA ILE A 424 -13.82 -0.01 -21.99
C ILE A 424 -15.27 0.42 -22.26
N GLY A 425 -15.49 1.68 -22.65
CA GLY A 425 -16.82 2.24 -22.86
C GLY A 425 -17.53 2.63 -21.57
N HIS A 426 -18.55 3.47 -21.69
CA HIS A 426 -19.26 4.09 -20.57
C HIS A 426 -19.93 3.07 -19.65
N ASP A 427 -20.61 2.06 -20.20
CA ASP A 427 -21.37 1.06 -19.43
C ASP A 427 -20.45 0.25 -18.49
N ARG A 428 -19.31 -0.26 -18.97
CA ARG A 428 -18.33 -0.94 -18.11
C ARG A 428 -17.65 0.00 -17.14
N ALA A 429 -17.36 1.23 -17.57
CA ALA A 429 -16.77 2.25 -16.72
C ALA A 429 -17.67 2.64 -15.53
N SER A 430 -18.99 2.57 -15.65
CA SER A 430 -19.93 2.83 -14.55
C SER A 430 -19.80 1.82 -13.39
N ARG A 431 -19.26 0.63 -13.65
CA ARG A 431 -18.99 -0.41 -12.66
C ARG A 431 -17.49 -0.52 -12.32
N THR A 432 -16.72 0.55 -12.60
CA THR A 432 -15.29 0.64 -12.32
C THR A 432 -15.07 1.40 -11.04
N TYR A 433 -14.23 0.85 -10.13
CA TYR A 433 -14.04 1.42 -8.78
C TYR A 433 -15.38 1.68 -8.09
N ALA A 434 -16.25 0.69 -8.08
CA ALA A 434 -17.64 0.78 -7.69
C ALA A 434 -17.82 0.71 -6.15
N PHE A 435 -17.16 1.63 -5.43
CA PHE A 435 -17.04 1.58 -3.97
C PHE A 435 -18.40 1.62 -3.26
N ARG A 436 -19.32 2.49 -3.71
CA ARG A 436 -20.68 2.58 -3.15
C ARG A 436 -21.44 1.29 -3.39
N THR A 437 -21.38 0.76 -4.62
CA THR A 437 -22.06 -0.49 -4.97
C THR A 437 -21.55 -1.66 -4.12
N PHE A 438 -20.25 -1.76 -3.84
CA PHE A 438 -19.74 -2.77 -2.91
C PHE A 438 -20.38 -2.65 -1.52
N LEU A 439 -20.42 -1.45 -0.94
CA LEU A 439 -21.06 -1.24 0.37
C LEU A 439 -22.56 -1.55 0.37
N ASP A 440 -23.28 -1.17 -0.70
CA ASP A 440 -24.71 -1.43 -0.84
C ASP A 440 -25.02 -2.94 -0.95
N HIS A 441 -24.07 -3.73 -1.47
CA HIS A 441 -24.09 -5.20 -1.47
C HIS A 441 -23.48 -5.81 -0.19
N HIS A 442 -23.21 -5.01 0.85
CA HIS A 442 -22.62 -5.47 2.12
C HIS A 442 -21.22 -6.07 2.00
N VAL A 443 -20.49 -5.75 0.94
CA VAL A 443 -19.09 -6.14 0.75
C VAL A 443 -18.19 -5.21 1.57
N ARG A 444 -17.26 -5.79 2.31
CA ARG A 444 -16.28 -5.01 3.07
C ARG A 444 -15.24 -4.40 2.15
N LEU A 445 -14.92 -3.14 2.39
CA LEU A 445 -13.83 -2.43 1.74
C LEU A 445 -12.58 -2.42 2.63
N ALA A 446 -11.42 -2.61 2.02
CA ALA A 446 -10.12 -2.28 2.58
C ALA A 446 -9.39 -1.35 1.61
N PHE A 447 -8.90 -0.21 2.10
CA PHE A 447 -8.23 0.76 1.26
C PHE A 447 -6.73 0.62 1.32
N GLY A 448 -6.09 0.67 0.16
CA GLY A 448 -4.66 0.75 -0.02
C GLY A 448 -4.27 1.77 -1.07
N THR A 449 -2.99 2.03 -1.21
CA THR A 449 -2.47 2.99 -2.19
C THR A 449 -1.88 2.31 -3.42
N ASP A 450 -1.46 1.06 -3.28
CA ASP A 450 -0.63 0.37 -4.27
C ASP A 450 0.72 1.09 -4.50
N TRP A 451 1.27 1.69 -3.41
CA TRP A 451 2.58 2.33 -3.45
C TRP A 451 3.65 1.28 -3.85
N ASN A 452 4.40 1.50 -4.85
CA ASN A 452 4.89 2.72 -5.51
C ASN A 452 4.13 3.10 -6.81
N VAL A 453 3.10 2.36 -7.21
CA VAL A 453 2.30 2.69 -8.42
C VAL A 453 1.56 4.02 -8.23
N ALA A 454 1.08 4.29 -7.01
CA ALA A 454 0.49 5.56 -6.63
C ALA A 454 1.13 6.10 -5.33
N PRO A 455 0.95 7.38 -4.98
CA PRO A 455 1.52 7.95 -3.76
C PRO A 455 0.98 7.30 -2.48
N LEU A 456 1.86 7.00 -1.50
CA LEU A 456 1.50 6.43 -0.19
C LEU A 456 0.65 7.37 0.70
N ASN A 457 0.10 8.44 0.21
CA ASN A 457 -0.58 9.45 1.00
C ASN A 457 -2.07 9.15 1.18
N PRO A 458 -2.55 8.75 2.39
CA PRO A 458 -3.96 8.47 2.63
C PRO A 458 -4.89 9.65 2.38
N MET A 459 -4.40 10.89 2.53
CA MET A 459 -5.21 12.08 2.25
C MET A 459 -5.64 12.16 0.79
N LEU A 460 -4.81 11.70 -0.15
CA LEU A 460 -5.17 11.61 -1.56
C LEU A 460 -6.22 10.53 -1.80
N GLY A 461 -6.13 9.40 -1.09
CA GLY A 461 -7.13 8.33 -1.16
C GLY A 461 -8.48 8.76 -0.58
N LEU A 462 -8.50 9.42 0.59
CA LEU A 462 -9.71 10.00 1.18
C LEU A 462 -10.35 11.04 0.25
N TYR A 463 -9.55 11.97 -0.28
CA TYR A 463 -9.99 12.94 -1.27
C TYR A 463 -10.64 12.23 -2.47
N ALA A 464 -9.98 11.22 -3.02
CA ALA A 464 -10.46 10.48 -4.18
C ALA A 464 -11.80 9.75 -3.90
N ALA A 465 -11.91 9.07 -2.75
CA ALA A 465 -13.12 8.34 -2.37
C ALA A 465 -14.34 9.26 -2.17
N VAL A 466 -14.11 10.46 -1.59
CA VAL A 466 -15.18 11.41 -1.28
C VAL A 466 -15.57 12.27 -2.48
N THR A 467 -14.60 12.69 -3.30
CA THR A 467 -14.87 13.63 -4.39
C THR A 467 -15.01 12.95 -5.75
N ARG A 468 -14.24 11.90 -6.02
CA ARG A 468 -14.07 11.27 -7.33
C ARG A 468 -13.71 12.26 -8.46
N ALA A 469 -13.17 13.42 -8.08
CA ALA A 469 -12.73 14.44 -9.04
C ALA A 469 -11.43 14.00 -9.71
N THR A 470 -11.46 13.84 -11.04
CA THR A 470 -10.33 13.34 -11.80
C THR A 470 -9.16 14.35 -11.82
N LEU A 471 -7.93 13.83 -11.92
CA LEU A 471 -6.69 14.62 -11.84
C LEU A 471 -6.55 15.67 -12.94
N ASP A 472 -7.21 15.46 -14.09
CA ASP A 472 -7.23 16.39 -15.22
C ASP A 472 -8.26 17.53 -15.08
N GLY A 473 -9.04 17.53 -14.00
CA GLY A 473 -10.06 18.53 -13.71
C GLY A 473 -11.31 18.46 -14.59
N LYS A 474 -11.46 17.46 -15.46
CA LYS A 474 -12.62 17.33 -16.34
C LYS A 474 -13.89 16.86 -15.62
N ASN A 475 -13.74 16.18 -14.51
CA ASN A 475 -14.84 15.69 -13.67
C ASN A 475 -14.81 16.34 -12.27
N PRO A 476 -14.99 17.67 -12.15
CA PRO A 476 -14.87 18.36 -10.86
C PRO A 476 -15.96 17.96 -9.86
N ASN A 477 -17.11 17.46 -10.35
CA ASN A 477 -18.22 16.96 -9.53
C ASN A 477 -18.13 15.45 -9.27
N GLY A 478 -17.08 14.80 -9.73
CA GLY A 478 -16.81 13.37 -9.61
C GLY A 478 -17.10 12.58 -10.88
N TRP A 479 -16.20 11.67 -11.21
CA TRP A 479 -16.36 10.65 -12.23
C TRP A 479 -17.22 9.51 -11.65
N PHE A 480 -18.40 9.25 -12.22
CA PHE A 480 -19.45 8.41 -11.62
C PHE A 480 -19.73 8.80 -10.16
N PRO A 481 -20.33 9.99 -9.91
CA PRO A 481 -20.47 10.55 -8.57
C PRO A 481 -21.35 9.71 -7.62
N GLU A 482 -22.18 8.82 -8.16
CA GLU A 482 -22.97 7.83 -7.41
C GLU A 482 -22.07 6.81 -6.68
N GLN A 483 -20.82 6.67 -7.07
CA GLN A 483 -19.84 5.79 -6.42
C GLN A 483 -19.05 6.47 -5.30
N LYS A 484 -19.38 7.72 -4.94
CA LYS A 484 -18.75 8.42 -3.82
C LYS A 484 -19.05 7.74 -2.49
N LEU A 485 -18.09 7.82 -1.59
CA LEU A 485 -18.26 7.44 -0.19
C LEU A 485 -18.39 8.68 0.68
N THR A 486 -19.01 8.52 1.87
CA THR A 486 -18.87 9.49 2.94
C THR A 486 -17.44 9.48 3.49
N LEU A 487 -17.03 10.56 4.14
CA LEU A 487 -15.72 10.63 4.78
C LEU A 487 -15.56 9.56 5.86
N GLN A 488 -16.62 9.28 6.61
CA GLN A 488 -16.65 8.25 7.65
C GLN A 488 -16.37 6.86 7.07
N GLU A 489 -17.04 6.48 5.98
CA GLU A 489 -16.85 5.21 5.29
C GLU A 489 -15.44 5.09 4.73
N ALA A 490 -14.90 6.17 4.17
CA ALA A 490 -13.54 6.20 3.63
C ALA A 490 -12.47 6.05 4.74
N ILE A 491 -12.65 6.73 5.89
CA ILE A 491 -11.75 6.56 7.05
C ILE A 491 -11.88 5.14 7.61
N GLU A 492 -13.11 4.60 7.75
CA GLU A 492 -13.32 3.22 8.22
C GLU A 492 -12.61 2.21 7.30
N ALA A 493 -12.65 2.40 5.98
CA ALA A 493 -11.98 1.53 5.01
C ALA A 493 -10.43 1.60 5.11
N TYR A 494 -9.86 2.79 5.40
CA TYR A 494 -8.40 2.98 5.61
C TYR A 494 -7.91 2.62 7.02
N THR A 495 -8.78 2.26 7.92
CA THR A 495 -8.42 1.96 9.31
C THR A 495 -8.96 0.60 9.73
N LEU A 496 -10.20 0.52 10.20
CA LEU A 496 -10.82 -0.71 10.69
C LEU A 496 -11.07 -1.75 9.58
N GLY A 497 -11.43 -1.29 8.37
CA GLY A 497 -11.62 -2.16 7.20
C GLY A 497 -10.31 -2.85 6.78
N SER A 498 -9.23 -2.09 6.70
CA SER A 498 -7.89 -2.63 6.41
C SER A 498 -7.35 -3.50 7.56
N ALA A 499 -7.64 -3.15 8.82
CA ALA A 499 -7.30 -4.02 9.96
C ALA A 499 -8.08 -5.35 9.93
N TYR A 500 -9.36 -5.32 9.53
CA TYR A 500 -10.15 -6.53 9.30
C TYR A 500 -9.54 -7.39 8.20
N ALA A 501 -9.08 -6.78 7.10
CA ALA A 501 -8.49 -7.48 5.97
C ALA A 501 -7.21 -8.27 6.32
N GLU A 502 -6.59 -8.02 7.46
CA GLU A 502 -5.41 -8.74 7.97
C GLU A 502 -5.65 -9.45 9.33
N PHE A 503 -6.90 -9.68 9.72
CA PHE A 503 -7.29 -10.33 10.99
C PHE A 503 -6.84 -9.57 12.26
N GLN A 504 -6.77 -8.22 12.19
CA GLN A 504 -6.30 -7.37 13.30
C GLN A 504 -7.36 -6.36 13.77
N ASP A 505 -8.60 -6.45 13.32
CA ASP A 505 -9.71 -5.54 13.68
C ASP A 505 -10.02 -5.50 15.19
N GLN A 506 -9.68 -6.57 15.92
CA GLN A 506 -9.77 -6.60 17.39
C GLN A 506 -8.54 -5.99 18.08
N GLN A 507 -7.45 -5.73 17.35
CA GLN A 507 -6.19 -5.23 17.89
C GLN A 507 -5.91 -3.78 17.53
N LYS A 508 -6.39 -3.29 16.38
CA LYS A 508 -6.14 -1.93 15.86
C LYS A 508 -7.25 -1.45 14.94
N GLY A 509 -7.09 -0.28 14.31
CA GLY A 509 -8.03 0.29 13.35
C GLY A 509 -9.14 1.13 13.95
N SER A 510 -9.25 1.23 15.29
CA SER A 510 -10.12 2.17 15.99
C SER A 510 -9.47 2.61 17.31
N ILE A 511 -9.82 3.80 17.79
CA ILE A 511 -9.39 4.32 19.09
C ILE A 511 -10.36 3.79 20.14
N THR A 512 -10.09 2.56 20.60
CA THR A 512 -10.96 1.82 21.53
C THR A 512 -10.09 1.25 22.65
N PRO A 513 -10.51 1.31 23.93
CA PRO A 513 -9.77 0.70 25.04
C PRO A 513 -9.43 -0.77 24.77
N GLY A 514 -8.18 -1.16 25.04
CA GLY A 514 -7.62 -2.49 24.78
C GLY A 514 -6.91 -2.63 23.44
N LYS A 515 -7.17 -1.76 22.47
CA LYS A 515 -6.48 -1.77 21.16
C LYS A 515 -5.12 -1.10 21.21
N LEU A 516 -4.29 -1.38 20.23
CA LEU A 516 -2.98 -0.76 20.04
C LEU A 516 -3.12 0.75 19.86
N ALA A 517 -2.23 1.49 20.48
CA ALA A 517 -2.23 2.95 20.43
C ALA A 517 -1.55 3.47 19.15
N ASP A 518 -2.13 3.11 18.01
CA ASP A 518 -1.73 3.56 16.68
C ASP A 518 -2.67 4.70 16.28
N MET A 519 -2.15 5.92 16.21
CA MET A 519 -2.96 7.13 16.07
C MET A 519 -2.25 8.20 15.24
N VAL A 520 -3.01 9.13 14.68
CA VAL A 520 -2.48 10.26 13.91
C VAL A 520 -3.18 11.55 14.31
N ILE A 521 -2.39 12.64 14.51
CA ILE A 521 -2.91 14.01 14.67
C ILE A 521 -2.74 14.72 13.33
N LEU A 522 -3.82 15.30 12.82
CA LEU A 522 -3.86 16.03 11.56
C LEU A 522 -3.86 17.54 11.76
N SER A 523 -3.40 18.30 10.74
CA SER A 523 -3.37 19.77 10.76
C SER A 523 -4.76 20.41 10.78
N ASP A 524 -5.76 19.72 10.22
CA ASP A 524 -7.10 20.22 10.02
C ASP A 524 -8.13 19.17 10.36
N ASP A 525 -9.34 19.62 10.70
CA ASP A 525 -10.48 18.77 10.95
C ASP A 525 -11.16 18.42 9.61
N LEU A 526 -10.96 17.18 9.16
CA LEU A 526 -11.51 16.67 7.90
C LEU A 526 -13.03 16.79 7.77
N PHE A 527 -13.75 16.81 8.91
CA PHE A 527 -15.21 16.90 8.94
C PHE A 527 -15.73 18.32 8.82
N SER A 528 -14.86 19.33 8.95
CA SER A 528 -15.24 20.75 8.92
C SER A 528 -14.72 21.50 7.71
N ILE A 529 -13.79 20.93 6.95
CA ILE A 529 -13.22 21.55 5.75
C ILE A 529 -13.97 21.13 4.48
N ASP A 530 -13.80 21.94 3.42
CA ASP A 530 -14.24 21.55 2.08
C ASP A 530 -13.54 20.23 1.65
N PRO A 531 -14.27 19.23 1.16
CA PRO A 531 -13.68 17.97 0.70
C PRO A 531 -12.51 18.12 -0.28
N VAL A 532 -12.50 19.17 -1.10
CA VAL A 532 -11.38 19.48 -2.02
C VAL A 532 -10.06 19.74 -1.30
N LYS A 533 -10.13 20.23 -0.05
CA LYS A 533 -8.95 20.53 0.78
C LYS A 533 -8.38 19.31 1.51
N ILE A 534 -9.08 18.18 1.52
CA ILE A 534 -8.61 16.96 2.21
C ILE A 534 -7.21 16.58 1.73
N ARG A 535 -6.94 16.68 0.43
CA ARG A 535 -5.63 16.35 -0.18
C ARG A 535 -4.46 17.21 0.34
N ASP A 536 -4.75 18.38 0.90
CA ASP A 536 -3.73 19.35 1.35
C ASP A 536 -3.45 19.23 2.85
N VAL A 537 -4.25 18.45 3.59
CA VAL A 537 -4.11 18.24 5.03
C VAL A 537 -2.80 17.53 5.35
N LYS A 538 -2.12 18.01 6.39
CA LYS A 538 -0.81 17.49 6.80
C LYS A 538 -0.94 16.67 8.09
N VAL A 539 -0.04 15.71 8.23
CA VAL A 539 0.15 14.97 9.48
C VAL A 539 1.03 15.81 10.41
N LEU A 540 0.60 15.99 11.65
CA LEU A 540 1.37 16.69 12.68
C LEU A 540 2.13 15.71 13.56
N LYS A 541 1.51 14.59 13.94
CA LYS A 541 2.15 13.52 14.72
C LYS A 541 1.58 12.17 14.36
N THR A 542 2.45 11.17 14.37
CA THR A 542 2.06 9.77 14.20
C THR A 542 2.55 8.96 15.39
N PHE A 543 1.67 8.11 15.90
CA PHE A 543 1.93 7.23 17.05
C PHE A 543 1.80 5.77 16.60
N VAL A 544 2.76 4.94 16.97
CA VAL A 544 2.70 3.48 16.83
C VAL A 544 2.99 2.85 18.19
N GLY A 545 2.02 2.10 18.72
CA GLY A 545 2.12 1.54 20.07
C GLY A 545 2.37 2.62 21.13
N GLY A 546 1.72 3.78 21.03
CA GLY A 546 1.87 4.92 21.95
C GLY A 546 3.19 5.69 21.85
N LYS A 547 4.13 5.25 21.00
CA LYS A 547 5.38 5.97 20.73
C LYS A 547 5.21 6.93 19.59
N ILE A 548 5.72 8.16 19.73
CA ILE A 548 5.78 9.11 18.60
C ILE A 548 6.85 8.62 17.62
N VAL A 549 6.44 8.29 16.41
CA VAL A 549 7.33 7.85 15.32
C VAL A 549 7.53 8.94 14.27
N TYR A 550 6.69 9.98 14.29
CA TYR A 550 6.82 11.19 13.49
C TYR A 550 6.26 12.39 14.24
N ASP A 551 6.99 13.52 14.19
CA ASP A 551 6.58 14.83 14.72
C ASP A 551 6.98 15.93 13.73
N ALA A 552 6.01 16.63 13.14
CA ALA A 552 6.26 17.70 12.19
C ALA A 552 6.96 18.94 12.81
N GLY A 553 6.99 19.03 14.16
CA GLY A 553 7.71 20.08 14.89
C GLY A 553 9.20 19.77 15.09
N ASP A 554 9.62 18.53 14.93
CA ASP A 554 11.02 18.11 14.99
C ASP A 554 11.62 18.26 13.58
N THR A 555 12.09 19.45 13.25
CA THR A 555 12.95 19.65 12.06
C THR A 555 14.33 19.07 12.38
N HIS A 556 14.61 17.87 11.90
CA HIS A 556 15.96 17.30 11.86
C HIS A 556 16.78 17.81 10.71
#